data_b40496ac808699b280d4676cef38f2c4
#
_entry.id   b40496ac808699b280d4676cef38f2c4
#
_cell.length_a   1.000
_cell.length_b   1.000
_cell.length_c   1.000
_cell.angle_alpha   90.00
_cell.angle_beta   90.00
_cell.angle_gamma   90.00
#
_symmetry.space_group_name_H-M   'P 1'
#
loop_
_entity.id
_entity.type
_entity.pdbx_description
1 polymer ?
#
loop_
_entity_poly.entity_id
_entity_poly.type
_entity_poly.pdbx_seq_one_letter_code
_entity_poly.pdbx_strand_id
1 'polypeptide(L)'
;MKRHVAATLLVLTTLGVINAHVDIEAQDGRYFGVWQGKKHDVIGWLADHNNQLWRDCSAVQQLSNDSPAAEQVLSLIADHSPPDSRNASLVKLQQQGDWLLAELAFAQLNPAVVVLQAGPAGMRLPERAVWSGSTAPWQPGPRIRQHLAQQVPEAPATLLACYDPVTPGLR
;
A
#
# COMPACT_ATOMS: atom_id res chain seq x y z
N MET A 1 -12.82 -42.24 16.79
CA MET A 1 -13.53 -41.40 17.75
C MET A 1 -12.56 -40.52 18.59
N LYS A 2 -11.53 -41.05 19.26
CA LYS A 2 -10.63 -40.26 20.14
C LYS A 2 -9.93 -39.07 19.44
N ARG A 3 -9.52 -39.21 18.16
CA ARG A 3 -8.86 -38.17 17.38
C ARG A 3 -9.79 -36.98 17.05
N HIS A 4 -11.04 -37.22 16.76
CA HIS A 4 -12.00 -36.13 16.48
C HIS A 4 -12.38 -35.35 17.74
N VAL A 5 -12.53 -36.05 18.90
CA VAL A 5 -12.78 -35.42 20.18
C VAL A 5 -11.62 -34.50 20.58
N ALA A 6 -10.37 -34.95 20.41
CA ALA A 6 -9.20 -34.13 20.71
C ALA A 6 -9.10 -32.89 19.79
N ALA A 7 -9.38 -33.05 18.49
CA ALA A 7 -9.40 -31.93 17.55
C ALA A 7 -10.51 -30.91 17.88
N THR A 8 -11.72 -31.40 18.22
CA THR A 8 -12.84 -30.53 18.63
C THR A 8 -12.53 -29.76 19.92
N LEU A 9 -11.95 -30.43 20.92
CA LEU A 9 -11.52 -29.78 22.16
C LEU A 9 -10.45 -28.71 21.90
N LEU A 10 -9.47 -28.98 21.04
CA LEU A 10 -8.44 -28.02 20.68
C LEU A 10 -9.05 -26.77 20.01
N VAL A 11 -9.98 -26.96 19.07
CA VAL A 11 -10.65 -25.84 18.40
C VAL A 11 -11.48 -25.02 19.40
N LEU A 12 -12.23 -25.66 20.28
CA LEU A 12 -13.05 -24.96 21.29
C LEU A 12 -12.20 -24.19 22.30
N THR A 13 -11.08 -24.77 22.76
CA THR A 13 -10.16 -24.07 23.67
C THR A 13 -9.48 -22.88 22.99
N THR A 14 -9.06 -23.03 21.73
CA THR A 14 -8.47 -21.94 20.96
C THR A 14 -9.47 -20.80 20.71
N LEU A 15 -10.72 -21.12 20.37
CA LEU A 15 -11.78 -20.12 20.22
C LEU A 15 -12.09 -19.42 21.57
N GLY A 16 -12.10 -20.16 22.67
CA GLY A 16 -12.31 -19.60 24.03
C GLY A 16 -11.20 -18.62 24.42
N VAL A 17 -9.93 -18.95 24.13
CA VAL A 17 -8.78 -18.07 24.40
C VAL A 17 -8.82 -16.83 23.50
N ILE A 18 -9.15 -16.97 22.24
CA ILE A 18 -9.29 -15.82 21.33
C ILE A 18 -10.38 -14.88 21.82
N ASN A 19 -11.56 -15.41 22.15
CA ASN A 19 -12.70 -14.61 22.64
C ASN A 19 -12.42 -13.89 23.97
N ALA A 20 -11.53 -14.42 24.79
CA ALA A 20 -11.16 -13.82 26.09
C ALA A 20 -10.11 -12.69 25.97
N HIS A 21 -9.39 -12.61 24.82
CA HIS A 21 -8.23 -11.71 24.67
C HIS A 21 -8.31 -10.81 23.46
N VAL A 22 -9.28 -10.99 22.56
CA VAL A 22 -9.45 -10.19 21.35
C VAL A 22 -10.82 -9.53 21.36
N ASP A 23 -10.84 -8.23 21.48
CA ASP A 23 -12.03 -7.43 21.24
C ASP A 23 -12.18 -7.12 19.75
N ILE A 24 -13.41 -6.89 19.31
CA ILE A 24 -13.71 -6.48 17.94
C ILE A 24 -14.26 -5.06 17.98
N GLU A 25 -13.55 -4.12 17.37
CA GLU A 25 -14.00 -2.75 17.22
C GLU A 25 -14.37 -2.43 15.77
N ALA A 26 -15.45 -1.68 15.58
CA ALA A 26 -15.82 -1.14 14.26
C ALA A 26 -15.37 0.33 14.16
N GLN A 27 -14.69 0.66 13.08
CA GLN A 27 -14.29 2.03 12.77
C GLN A 27 -14.38 2.26 11.25
N ASP A 28 -15.06 3.34 10.83
CA ASP A 28 -15.26 3.72 9.43
C ASP A 28 -15.79 2.59 8.54
N GLY A 29 -16.74 1.80 9.08
CA GLY A 29 -17.38 0.68 8.39
C GLY A 29 -16.50 -0.57 8.23
N ARG A 30 -15.39 -0.66 8.96
CA ARG A 30 -14.48 -1.82 9.00
C ARG A 30 -14.31 -2.36 10.39
N TYR A 31 -13.97 -3.64 10.51
CA TYR A 31 -13.75 -4.32 11.79
C TYR A 31 -12.26 -4.54 12.03
N PHE A 32 -11.84 -4.25 13.26
CA PHE A 32 -10.48 -4.47 13.75
C PHE A 32 -10.50 -5.48 14.89
N GLY A 33 -9.51 -6.37 14.89
CA GLY A 33 -9.18 -7.13 16.09
C GLY A 33 -8.34 -6.25 17.02
N VAL A 34 -8.76 -6.15 18.29
CA VAL A 34 -8.01 -5.41 19.30
C VAL A 34 -7.33 -6.40 20.22
N TRP A 35 -6.01 -6.37 20.25
CA TRP A 35 -5.20 -7.19 21.14
C TRP A 35 -4.25 -6.31 21.94
N GLN A 36 -4.29 -6.42 23.25
CA GLN A 36 -3.48 -5.61 24.17
C GLN A 36 -3.61 -4.09 23.89
N GLY A 37 -4.82 -3.63 23.57
CA GLY A 37 -5.09 -2.23 23.26
C GLY A 37 -4.59 -1.76 21.88
N LYS A 38 -4.02 -2.64 21.06
CA LYS A 38 -3.60 -2.32 19.70
C LYS A 38 -4.61 -2.84 18.68
N LYS A 39 -4.97 -1.98 17.72
CA LYS A 39 -5.85 -2.34 16.61
C LYS A 39 -5.08 -3.05 15.51
N HIS A 40 -5.64 -4.16 15.05
CA HIS A 40 -5.09 -4.96 13.95
C HIS A 40 -6.12 -5.10 12.84
N ASP A 41 -5.81 -4.63 11.66
CA ASP A 41 -6.64 -4.77 10.46
C ASP A 41 -6.49 -6.18 9.87
N VAL A 42 -7.18 -7.15 10.48
CA VAL A 42 -7.14 -8.56 10.06
C VAL A 42 -7.67 -8.73 8.64
N ILE A 43 -8.75 -8.01 8.29
CA ILE A 43 -9.34 -8.09 6.95
C ILE A 43 -8.40 -7.50 5.91
N GLY A 44 -7.78 -6.35 6.20
CA GLY A 44 -6.77 -5.75 5.33
C GLY A 44 -5.55 -6.65 5.17
N TRP A 45 -5.10 -7.30 6.25
CA TRP A 45 -4.00 -8.25 6.19
C TRP A 45 -4.34 -9.46 5.30
N LEU A 46 -5.53 -10.05 5.45
CA LEU A 46 -5.99 -11.15 4.60
C LEU A 46 -6.09 -10.73 3.13
N ALA A 47 -6.64 -9.55 2.86
CA ALA A 47 -6.75 -9.00 1.51
C ALA A 47 -5.38 -8.78 0.87
N ASP A 48 -4.41 -8.28 1.64
CA ASP A 48 -3.04 -8.07 1.18
C ASP A 48 -2.34 -9.38 0.87
N HIS A 49 -2.43 -10.34 1.78
CA HIS A 49 -1.85 -11.67 1.61
C HIS A 49 -2.46 -12.41 0.41
N ASN A 50 -3.78 -12.36 0.25
CA ASN A 50 -4.45 -12.94 -0.91
C ASN A 50 -4.01 -12.27 -2.22
N ASN A 51 -3.88 -10.93 -2.24
CA ASN A 51 -3.35 -10.22 -3.39
C ASN A 51 -1.93 -10.68 -3.75
N GLN A 52 -1.05 -10.80 -2.76
CA GLN A 52 0.33 -11.25 -2.97
C GLN A 52 0.42 -12.68 -3.53
N LEU A 53 -0.48 -13.56 -3.15
CA LEU A 53 -0.51 -14.95 -3.62
C LEU A 53 -0.97 -15.09 -5.08
N TRP A 54 -1.88 -14.23 -5.53
CA TRP A 54 -2.57 -14.42 -6.81
C TRP A 54 -2.25 -13.37 -7.87
N ARG A 55 -1.55 -12.28 -7.53
CA ARG A 55 -1.16 -11.26 -8.51
C ARG A 55 -0.05 -11.78 -9.43
N ASP A 56 -0.15 -11.42 -10.69
CA ASP A 56 0.94 -11.60 -11.67
C ASP A 56 1.62 -10.25 -11.93
N CYS A 57 2.88 -10.15 -11.54
CA CYS A 57 3.68 -8.93 -11.67
C CYS A 57 4.71 -9.01 -12.80
N SER A 58 4.61 -9.99 -13.69
CA SER A 58 5.56 -10.18 -14.80
C SER A 58 5.62 -8.99 -15.78
N ALA A 59 4.52 -8.25 -15.91
CA ALA A 59 4.44 -7.05 -16.74
C ALA A 59 4.91 -5.75 -16.04
N VAL A 60 5.25 -5.82 -14.73
CA VAL A 60 5.68 -4.66 -13.95
C VAL A 60 7.19 -4.70 -13.76
N GLN A 61 7.88 -3.68 -14.25
CA GLN A 61 9.32 -3.54 -14.10
C GLN A 61 9.65 -2.70 -12.87
N GLN A 62 10.62 -3.17 -12.08
CA GLN A 62 11.25 -2.35 -11.05
C GLN A 62 12.39 -1.55 -11.69
N LEU A 63 12.29 -0.23 -11.65
CA LEU A 63 13.34 0.64 -12.18
C LEU A 63 14.37 0.99 -11.09
N SER A 64 15.62 1.25 -11.52
CA SER A 64 16.65 1.78 -10.63
C SER A 64 16.32 3.21 -10.22
N ASN A 65 16.66 3.57 -8.97
CA ASN A 65 16.54 4.94 -8.47
C ASN A 65 17.53 5.92 -9.17
N ASP A 66 18.52 5.40 -9.90
CA ASP A 66 19.48 6.17 -10.70
C ASP A 66 19.08 6.22 -12.19
N SER A 67 17.89 5.76 -12.54
CA SER A 67 17.42 5.76 -13.93
C SER A 67 17.01 7.17 -14.39
N PRO A 68 17.07 7.46 -15.71
CA PRO A 68 16.56 8.73 -16.24
C PRO A 68 15.08 8.99 -15.90
N ALA A 69 14.29 7.94 -15.78
CA ALA A 69 12.89 8.05 -15.33
C ALA A 69 12.80 8.51 -13.86
N ALA A 70 13.70 8.04 -12.99
CA ALA A 70 13.76 8.46 -11.60
C ALA A 70 14.10 9.96 -11.47
N GLU A 71 15.02 10.46 -12.25
CA GLU A 71 15.36 11.89 -12.30
C GLU A 71 14.17 12.75 -12.75
N GLN A 72 13.43 12.31 -13.78
CA GLN A 72 12.22 12.99 -14.24
C GLN A 72 11.12 13.00 -13.17
N VAL A 73 10.91 11.88 -12.47
CA VAL A 73 9.95 11.79 -11.35
C VAL A 73 10.33 12.79 -10.28
N LEU A 74 11.57 12.79 -9.82
CA LEU A 74 12.03 13.70 -8.75
C LEU A 74 11.92 15.17 -9.16
N SER A 75 12.26 15.52 -10.41
CA SER A 75 12.10 16.87 -10.93
C SER A 75 10.64 17.33 -10.91
N LEU A 76 9.71 16.48 -11.38
CA LEU A 76 8.28 16.78 -11.40
C LEU A 76 7.72 16.95 -9.98
N ILE A 77 8.15 16.10 -9.05
CA ILE A 77 7.71 16.18 -7.65
C ILE A 77 8.26 17.42 -6.97
N ALA A 78 9.52 17.81 -7.24
CA ALA A 78 10.12 19.02 -6.68
C ALA A 78 9.32 20.29 -7.02
N ASP A 79 8.73 20.33 -8.21
CA ASP A 79 7.92 21.45 -8.69
C ASP A 79 6.47 21.41 -8.23
N HIS A 80 5.99 20.25 -7.76
CA HIS A 80 4.57 20.06 -7.42
C HIS A 80 4.15 20.78 -6.14
N SER A 81 4.97 20.78 -5.09
CA SER A 81 4.64 21.35 -3.76
C SER A 81 5.85 21.91 -3.02
N PRO A 82 6.56 22.93 -3.60
CA PRO A 82 7.73 23.51 -2.97
C PRO A 82 7.33 24.26 -1.67
N PRO A 83 8.28 24.45 -0.71
CA PRO A 83 9.70 24.06 -0.81
C PRO A 83 10.00 22.61 -0.42
N ASP A 84 9.12 21.95 0.33
CA ASP A 84 9.42 20.68 1.02
C ASP A 84 9.57 19.50 0.06
N SER A 85 8.86 19.53 -1.07
CA SER A 85 8.94 18.51 -2.13
C SER A 85 10.30 18.47 -2.83
N ARG A 86 11.10 19.55 -2.77
CA ARG A 86 12.46 19.61 -3.32
C ARG A 86 13.44 18.61 -2.66
N ASN A 87 13.12 18.19 -1.45
CA ASN A 87 13.92 17.22 -0.70
C ASN A 87 13.33 15.80 -0.77
N ALA A 88 12.55 15.50 -1.81
CA ALA A 88 12.04 14.17 -2.05
C ALA A 88 13.17 13.20 -2.35
N SER A 89 13.10 12.01 -1.76
CA SER A 89 13.94 10.86 -2.11
C SER A 89 13.07 9.73 -2.65
N LEU A 90 13.51 9.11 -3.75
CA LEU A 90 12.81 8.00 -4.35
C LEU A 90 13.16 6.71 -3.60
N VAL A 91 12.14 6.05 -3.05
CA VAL A 91 12.29 4.79 -2.31
C VAL A 91 12.08 3.60 -3.25
N LYS A 92 11.08 3.71 -4.13
CA LYS A 92 10.71 2.64 -5.07
C LYS A 92 10.14 3.24 -6.34
N LEU A 93 10.49 2.68 -7.49
CA LEU A 93 9.94 3.06 -8.77
C LEU A 93 9.57 1.81 -9.58
N GLN A 94 8.31 1.74 -9.97
CA GLN A 94 7.77 0.66 -10.79
C GLN A 94 7.17 1.23 -12.07
N GLN A 95 7.25 0.46 -13.16
CA GLN A 95 6.72 0.86 -14.46
C GLN A 95 5.94 -0.28 -15.12
N GLN A 96 4.85 0.08 -15.78
CA GLN A 96 4.12 -0.78 -16.71
C GLN A 96 3.63 0.05 -17.90
N GLY A 97 4.19 -0.20 -19.08
CA GLY A 97 3.94 0.64 -20.25
C GLY A 97 4.34 2.10 -19.99
N ASP A 98 3.44 3.02 -20.26
CA ASP A 98 3.63 4.46 -20.04
C ASP A 98 3.34 4.91 -18.59
N TRP A 99 2.95 4.00 -17.71
CA TRP A 99 2.59 4.31 -16.34
C TRP A 99 3.72 3.98 -15.37
N LEU A 100 3.95 4.90 -14.44
CA LEU A 100 4.91 4.73 -13.35
C LEU A 100 4.20 4.85 -12.01
N LEU A 101 4.68 4.10 -11.04
CA LEU A 101 4.27 4.22 -9.65
C LEU A 101 5.54 4.44 -8.82
N ALA A 102 5.59 5.57 -8.11
CA ALA A 102 6.72 5.95 -7.30
C ALA A 102 6.33 6.07 -5.82
N GLU A 103 7.17 5.51 -4.95
CA GLU A 103 7.11 5.71 -3.50
C GLU A 103 8.20 6.70 -3.11
N LEU A 104 7.83 7.74 -2.39
CA LEU A 104 8.66 8.88 -2.05
C LEU A 104 8.75 9.05 -0.54
N ALA A 105 9.93 9.35 -0.04
CA ALA A 105 10.17 9.80 1.32
C ALA A 105 10.61 11.27 1.32
N PHE A 106 10.26 11.97 2.39
CA PHE A 106 10.58 13.38 2.59
C PHE A 106 11.16 13.57 4.00
N ALA A 107 11.97 14.61 4.16
CA ALA A 107 12.54 14.94 5.47
C ALA A 107 11.52 15.52 6.45
N GLN A 108 10.54 16.29 5.95
CA GLN A 108 9.58 17.05 6.77
C GLN A 108 8.11 16.71 6.44
N LEU A 109 7.83 16.14 5.27
CA LEU A 109 6.50 15.73 4.87
C LEU A 109 6.26 14.25 5.16
N ASN A 110 4.99 13.86 5.19
CA ASN A 110 4.62 12.45 5.17
C ASN A 110 5.12 11.78 3.88
N PRO A 111 5.47 10.50 3.93
CA PRO A 111 5.78 9.75 2.72
C PRO A 111 4.58 9.76 1.76
N ALA A 112 4.86 9.64 0.48
CA ALA A 112 3.82 9.65 -0.55
C ALA A 112 4.02 8.52 -1.56
N VAL A 113 2.90 8.12 -2.16
CA VAL A 113 2.85 7.22 -3.31
C VAL A 113 2.16 7.97 -4.44
N VAL A 114 2.82 8.06 -5.59
CA VAL A 114 2.32 8.78 -6.74
C VAL A 114 2.23 7.88 -7.96
N VAL A 115 1.18 8.08 -8.76
CA VAL A 115 1.05 7.44 -10.08
C VAL A 115 1.28 8.51 -11.14
N LEU A 116 2.20 8.24 -12.06
CA LEU A 116 2.58 9.16 -13.11
C LEU A 116 2.36 8.53 -14.48
N GLN A 117 2.23 9.35 -15.50
CA GLN A 117 2.11 8.89 -16.87
C GLN A 117 3.15 9.57 -17.74
N ALA A 118 3.98 8.77 -18.44
CA ALA A 118 4.86 9.23 -19.49
C ALA A 118 4.06 9.46 -20.79
N GLY A 119 4.39 10.50 -21.52
CA GLY A 119 3.77 10.80 -22.81
C GLY A 119 4.69 11.57 -23.73
N PRO A 120 4.26 11.88 -24.96
CA PRO A 120 5.09 12.60 -25.94
C PRO A 120 5.52 14.00 -25.46
N ALA A 121 4.73 14.62 -24.59
CA ALA A 121 5.02 15.93 -24.00
C ALA A 121 5.87 15.86 -22.71
N GLY A 122 6.31 14.66 -22.31
CA GLY A 122 7.00 14.39 -21.06
C GLY A 122 6.15 13.65 -20.02
N MET A 123 6.67 13.57 -18.82
CA MET A 123 6.00 12.92 -17.69
C MET A 123 4.98 13.89 -17.05
N ARG A 124 3.82 13.36 -16.71
CA ARG A 124 2.77 14.11 -16.01
C ARG A 124 2.30 13.41 -14.75
N LEU A 125 1.88 14.18 -13.77
CA LEU A 125 1.17 13.70 -12.58
C LEU A 125 -0.34 13.93 -12.81
N PRO A 126 -1.16 12.88 -12.98
CA PRO A 126 -2.59 13.05 -13.10
C PRO A 126 -3.19 13.68 -11.85
N GLU A 127 -4.30 14.40 -12.01
CA GLU A 127 -5.02 14.98 -10.88
C GLU A 127 -5.42 13.88 -9.90
N ARG A 128 -5.19 14.12 -8.60
CA ARG A 128 -5.47 13.17 -7.50
C ARG A 128 -4.67 11.86 -7.51
N ALA A 129 -3.66 11.71 -8.35
CA ALA A 129 -2.81 10.51 -8.43
C ALA A 129 -1.81 10.38 -7.28
N VAL A 130 -2.11 10.96 -6.13
CA VAL A 130 -1.23 11.02 -4.96
C VAL A 130 -1.93 10.46 -3.73
N TRP A 131 -1.28 9.52 -3.08
CA TRP A 131 -1.54 9.16 -1.68
C TRP A 131 -0.44 9.77 -0.82
N SER A 132 -0.79 10.41 0.30
CA SER A 132 0.19 10.85 1.29
C SER A 132 -0.40 10.70 2.69
N GLY A 133 0.43 10.33 3.65
CA GLY A 133 0.05 10.18 5.05
C GLY A 133 0.14 8.75 5.57
N SER A 134 -0.16 8.60 6.87
CA SER A 134 -0.22 7.29 7.52
C SER A 134 -1.52 6.57 7.19
N THR A 135 -1.45 5.25 7.08
CA THR A 135 -2.63 4.41 6.91
C THR A 135 -3.13 3.82 8.23
N ALA A 136 -2.39 3.99 9.34
CA ALA A 136 -2.75 3.37 10.62
C ALA A 136 -4.19 3.74 11.06
N PRO A 137 -4.96 2.80 11.57
CA PRO A 137 -4.61 1.41 11.91
C PRO A 137 -4.76 0.40 10.76
N TRP A 138 -5.09 0.84 9.54
CA TRP A 138 -5.31 -0.06 8.39
C TRP A 138 -4.01 -0.57 7.79
N GLN A 139 -4.10 -1.75 7.16
CA GLN A 139 -3.01 -2.29 6.35
C GLN A 139 -2.71 -1.34 5.17
N PRO A 140 -1.45 -0.91 5.00
CA PRO A 140 -1.12 0.14 4.02
C PRO A 140 -1.29 -0.31 2.57
N GLY A 141 -0.83 -1.50 2.21
CA GLY A 141 -0.92 -2.00 0.85
C GLY A 141 -2.34 -1.94 0.26
N PRO A 142 -3.32 -2.63 0.85
CA PRO A 142 -4.71 -2.61 0.38
C PRO A 142 -5.32 -1.21 0.35
N ARG A 143 -5.02 -0.39 1.37
CA ARG A 143 -5.59 0.95 1.49
C ARG A 143 -5.10 1.89 0.39
N ILE A 144 -3.79 1.90 0.15
CA ILE A 144 -3.16 2.73 -0.88
C ILE A 144 -3.59 2.28 -2.27
N ARG A 145 -3.55 0.97 -2.57
CA ARG A 145 -3.99 0.42 -3.85
C ARG A 145 -5.43 0.76 -4.16
N GLN A 146 -6.33 0.60 -3.18
CA GLN A 146 -7.75 0.96 -3.33
C GLN A 146 -7.92 2.45 -3.63
N HIS A 147 -7.23 3.33 -2.91
CA HIS A 147 -7.28 4.77 -3.14
C HIS A 147 -6.83 5.11 -4.56
N LEU A 148 -5.64 4.65 -4.96
CA LEU A 148 -5.09 4.95 -6.29
C LEU A 148 -5.98 4.40 -7.42
N ALA A 149 -6.53 3.21 -7.27
CA ALA A 149 -7.46 2.64 -8.25
C ALA A 149 -8.76 3.46 -8.41
N GLN A 150 -9.23 4.11 -7.34
CA GLN A 150 -10.39 4.99 -7.38
C GLN A 150 -10.07 6.35 -7.98
N GLN A 151 -8.88 6.88 -7.73
CA GLN A 151 -8.47 8.22 -8.17
C GLN A 151 -7.90 8.24 -9.60
N VAL A 152 -7.29 7.13 -10.04
CA VAL A 152 -6.66 6.99 -11.35
C VAL A 152 -7.11 5.67 -12.01
N PRO A 153 -8.40 5.55 -12.37
CA PRO A 153 -8.97 4.30 -12.90
C PRO A 153 -8.36 3.90 -14.26
N GLU A 154 -7.72 4.83 -14.96
CA GLU A 154 -7.01 4.59 -16.22
C GLU A 154 -5.63 3.95 -16.05
N ALA A 155 -5.06 3.97 -14.83
CA ALA A 155 -3.79 3.30 -14.55
C ALA A 155 -3.95 1.78 -14.62
N PRO A 156 -2.93 1.04 -15.11
CA PRO A 156 -3.00 -0.41 -15.18
C PRO A 156 -3.28 -1.04 -13.82
N ALA A 157 -4.34 -1.80 -13.70
CA ALA A 157 -4.72 -2.47 -12.46
C ALA A 157 -3.60 -3.38 -11.91
N THR A 158 -2.83 -4.01 -12.82
CA THR A 158 -1.68 -4.85 -12.45
C THR A 158 -0.57 -4.02 -11.80
N LEU A 159 -0.27 -2.82 -12.31
CA LEU A 159 0.73 -1.92 -11.70
C LEU A 159 0.35 -1.62 -10.24
N LEU A 160 -0.90 -1.27 -10.01
CA LEU A 160 -1.41 -0.99 -8.66
C LEU A 160 -1.43 -2.24 -7.79
N ALA A 161 -1.88 -3.39 -8.30
CA ALA A 161 -1.92 -4.66 -7.56
C ALA A 161 -0.53 -5.13 -7.14
N CYS A 162 0.51 -4.82 -7.91
CA CYS A 162 1.90 -5.18 -7.64
C CYS A 162 2.65 -4.19 -6.72
N TYR A 163 1.96 -3.16 -6.26
CA TYR A 163 2.55 -2.23 -5.32
C TYR A 163 2.45 -2.74 -3.88
N ASP A 164 3.61 -2.85 -3.21
CA ASP A 164 3.73 -3.07 -1.77
C ASP A 164 4.55 -1.92 -1.18
N PRO A 165 4.03 -1.20 -0.17
CA PRO A 165 4.73 -0.10 0.48
C PRO A 165 5.95 -0.61 1.26
N VAL A 166 7.04 0.15 1.17
CA VAL A 166 8.32 -0.16 1.84
C VAL A 166 8.58 0.80 2.99
N THR A 167 8.22 2.06 2.85
CA THR A 167 8.48 3.12 3.82
C THR A 167 7.75 2.87 5.14
N PRO A 168 8.46 2.91 6.29
CA PRO A 168 7.84 2.67 7.60
C PRO A 168 6.67 3.62 7.95
N GLY A 169 6.69 4.87 7.47
CA GLY A 169 5.62 5.83 7.69
C GLY A 169 4.32 5.54 6.93
N LEU A 170 4.38 4.65 5.93
CA LEU A 170 3.22 4.13 5.21
C LEU A 170 2.69 2.83 5.82
N ARG A 171 3.50 2.18 6.67
CA ARG A 171 3.18 0.92 7.35
C ARG A 171 2.50 1.15 8.68
#